data_d9f77b847d25a2fa68c4ac2b479f0a53
#
_entry.id   d9f77b847d25a2fa68c4ac2b479f0a53
#
_cell.length_a   1.000
_cell.length_b   1.000
_cell.length_c   1.000
_cell.angle_alpha   90.00
_cell.angle_beta   90.00
_cell.angle_gamma   90.00
#
_symmetry.space_group_name_H-M   'P 1'
#
loop_
_entity.id
_entity.type
_entity.pdbx_description
1 polymer ?
#
loop_
_entity_poly.entity_id
_entity_poly.type
_entity_poly.pdbx_seq_one_letter_code
_entity_poly.pdbx_strand_id
1 'polypeptide(L)'
;MEIVERFINYTKFDTQSAEDSETVPSTPKQLIFANYLKDELEREGLKDVEIDDMGYIYATLPSNTKKKVPTIGFISHYDTALDASGANIKARVIKNYDGGDIQLNPNMVSSPRQFPELLEHKGEDLIVTDGTTLLGADDKAGIAEIVQAMCFLRDHNEIEHGDIRIGFNPDEEIGKGAHHFDVEKFGCEWGYTIDGGDLGELEYENFNAAGVKILIHGVSVHTGYAKGKMVNASRLACEFNAMIPSDEIPETTEGYQGFYHLIGIESRCEEAKLSYIIRDHDREHFEDRKRFIENCVKKMNEKYGAGTVELKMNDQYYNMKEKIDPNMHVIELVLRAMQQANIAPQVQPIRGGTDGAQLSFKGLPCPNIFAGGVNFHGPYEFVSVQVMEKAMQVIINICRLTAEFND
;
A
#
# COMPACT_ATOMS: atom_id res chain seq x y z
N MET A 1 -15.99 -6.85 21.36
CA MET A 1 -16.58 -6.74 20.01
C MET A 1 -15.95 -7.81 19.16
N GLU A 2 -16.70 -8.51 18.32
CA GLU A 2 -16.14 -9.51 17.39
C GLU A 2 -15.52 -8.82 16.18
N ILE A 3 -14.55 -9.48 15.52
CA ILE A 3 -13.77 -8.89 14.43
C ILE A 3 -14.66 -8.38 13.27
N VAL A 4 -15.70 -9.12 12.90
CA VAL A 4 -16.66 -8.75 11.83
C VAL A 4 -17.42 -7.48 12.19
N GLU A 5 -17.90 -7.39 13.43
CA GLU A 5 -18.63 -6.23 13.91
C GLU A 5 -17.72 -5.01 13.96
N ARG A 6 -16.47 -5.19 14.39
CA ARG A 6 -15.44 -4.16 14.45
C ARG A 6 -15.16 -3.61 13.07
N PHE A 7 -14.85 -4.47 12.10
CA PHE A 7 -14.59 -4.09 10.73
C PHE A 7 -15.78 -3.35 10.09
N ILE A 8 -17.01 -3.90 10.19
CA ILE A 8 -18.20 -3.24 9.65
C ILE A 8 -18.45 -1.87 10.31
N ASN A 9 -18.10 -1.69 11.58
CA ASN A 9 -18.16 -0.38 12.20
C ASN A 9 -17.15 0.59 11.63
N TYR A 10 -15.94 0.14 11.31
CA TYR A 10 -14.90 0.96 10.70
C TYR A 10 -15.27 1.41 9.28
N THR A 11 -15.92 0.57 8.49
CA THR A 11 -16.35 0.94 7.14
C THR A 11 -17.39 2.06 7.10
N LYS A 12 -18.05 2.37 8.21
CA LYS A 12 -19.04 3.48 8.28
C LYS A 12 -18.39 4.86 8.23
N PHE A 13 -17.08 4.95 8.48
CA PHE A 13 -16.35 6.21 8.43
C PHE A 13 -15.83 6.44 7.01
N ASP A 14 -16.15 7.61 6.45
CA ASP A 14 -15.53 8.08 5.22
C ASP A 14 -14.12 8.61 5.55
N THR A 15 -13.10 7.97 5.03
CA THR A 15 -11.70 8.30 5.32
C THR A 15 -10.89 8.52 4.05
N GLN A 16 -11.55 8.71 2.91
CA GLN A 16 -10.89 8.89 1.62
C GLN A 16 -9.87 10.02 1.66
N SER A 17 -8.65 9.75 1.20
CA SER A 17 -7.55 10.69 1.05
C SER A 17 -7.76 11.65 -0.13
N ALA A 18 -6.86 12.62 -0.32
CA ALA A 18 -6.90 13.59 -1.41
C ALA A 18 -5.48 13.90 -1.92
N GLU A 19 -5.20 13.54 -3.17
CA GLU A 19 -3.85 13.62 -3.77
C GLU A 19 -3.29 15.05 -3.81
N ASP A 20 -4.13 16.03 -4.15
CA ASP A 20 -3.74 17.43 -4.33
C ASP A 20 -3.70 18.24 -3.01
N SER A 21 -3.88 17.58 -1.85
CA SER A 21 -3.88 18.25 -0.55
C SER A 21 -2.46 18.54 -0.06
N GLU A 22 -2.30 19.73 0.51
CA GLU A 22 -1.06 20.16 1.19
C GLU A 22 -1.10 19.91 2.72
N THR A 23 -2.24 19.43 3.25
CA THR A 23 -2.41 19.13 4.67
C THR A 23 -2.11 17.66 4.97
N VAL A 24 -1.79 17.35 6.24
CA VAL A 24 -1.70 16.00 6.77
C VAL A 24 -2.58 15.92 8.02
N PRO A 25 -3.60 15.05 8.06
CA PRO A 25 -4.08 14.22 6.96
C PRO A 25 -4.55 15.04 5.75
N SER A 26 -4.54 14.41 4.59
CA SER A 26 -4.96 15.08 3.33
C SER A 26 -6.42 15.49 3.34
N THR A 27 -7.25 14.85 4.16
CA THR A 27 -8.65 15.22 4.39
C THR A 27 -9.00 15.23 5.88
N PRO A 28 -9.75 16.23 6.37
CA PRO A 28 -10.10 16.31 7.80
C PRO A 28 -11.05 15.20 8.26
N LYS A 29 -11.75 14.52 7.35
CA LYS A 29 -12.63 13.40 7.68
C LYS A 29 -11.88 12.18 8.21
N GLN A 30 -10.62 12.03 7.84
CA GLN A 30 -9.74 11.00 8.38
C GLN A 30 -9.58 11.14 9.91
N LEU A 31 -9.46 12.36 10.42
CA LEU A 31 -9.34 12.62 11.87
C LEU A 31 -10.57 12.20 12.67
N ILE A 32 -11.75 12.12 12.04
CA ILE A 32 -12.97 11.64 12.72
C ILE A 32 -12.80 10.17 13.08
N PHE A 33 -12.31 9.38 12.15
CA PHE A 33 -12.05 7.97 12.40
C PHE A 33 -10.83 7.76 13.30
N ALA A 34 -9.77 8.54 13.13
CA ALA A 34 -8.61 8.49 14.01
C ALA A 34 -8.98 8.72 15.50
N ASN A 35 -9.85 9.71 15.79
CA ASN A 35 -10.34 9.93 17.15
C ASN A 35 -11.21 8.77 17.66
N TYR A 36 -12.04 8.19 16.80
CA TYR A 36 -12.80 6.98 17.15
C TYR A 36 -11.88 5.83 17.52
N LEU A 37 -10.82 5.58 16.73
CA LEU A 37 -9.82 4.54 17.00
C LEU A 37 -9.10 4.80 18.33
N LYS A 38 -8.67 6.04 18.57
CA LYS A 38 -8.05 6.43 19.84
C LYS A 38 -8.95 6.05 21.03
N ASP A 39 -10.22 6.49 21.00
CA ASP A 39 -11.19 6.22 22.06
C ASP A 39 -11.44 4.71 22.22
N GLU A 40 -11.41 3.94 21.13
CA GLU A 40 -11.54 2.49 21.17
C GLU A 40 -10.34 1.84 21.84
N LEU A 41 -9.11 2.20 21.43
CA LEU A 41 -7.88 1.65 22.02
C LEU A 41 -7.78 1.94 23.53
N GLU A 42 -8.17 3.14 23.96
CA GLU A 42 -8.26 3.49 25.39
C GLU A 42 -9.29 2.64 26.12
N ARG A 43 -10.48 2.45 25.54
CA ARG A 43 -11.58 1.64 26.09
C ARG A 43 -11.18 0.16 26.17
N GLU A 44 -10.44 -0.35 25.21
CA GLU A 44 -9.88 -1.70 25.20
C GLU A 44 -8.69 -1.85 26.16
N GLY A 45 -8.27 -0.79 26.84
CA GLY A 45 -7.28 -0.81 27.91
C GLY A 45 -5.82 -0.78 27.46
N LEU A 46 -5.53 -0.47 26.21
CA LEU A 46 -4.18 -0.22 25.74
C LEU A 46 -3.59 1.01 26.45
N LYS A 47 -2.27 1.10 26.50
CA LYS A 47 -1.53 2.16 27.18
C LYS A 47 -0.88 3.10 26.18
N ASP A 48 -0.50 4.27 26.67
CA ASP A 48 0.20 5.30 25.90
C ASP A 48 -0.52 5.63 24.57
N VAL A 49 -1.86 5.60 24.61
CA VAL A 49 -2.69 5.87 23.44
C VAL A 49 -2.66 7.36 23.15
N GLU A 50 -2.14 7.72 22.00
CA GLU A 50 -2.04 9.11 21.57
C GLU A 50 -2.33 9.24 20.08
N ILE A 51 -2.77 10.42 19.70
CA ILE A 51 -2.87 10.87 18.32
C ILE A 51 -2.08 12.17 18.21
N ASP A 52 -1.18 12.25 17.25
CA ASP A 52 -0.42 13.48 17.02
C ASP A 52 -1.17 14.51 16.16
N ASP A 53 -0.58 15.68 15.98
CA ASP A 53 -1.20 16.79 15.21
C ASP A 53 -1.41 16.46 13.72
N MET A 54 -0.76 15.42 13.22
CA MET A 54 -0.86 14.94 11.83
C MET A 54 -1.74 13.69 11.69
N GLY A 55 -2.37 13.24 12.79
CA GLY A 55 -3.31 12.12 12.79
C GLY A 55 -2.68 10.74 13.00
N TYR A 56 -1.36 10.64 13.22
CA TYR A 56 -0.73 9.35 13.52
C TYR A 56 -1.12 8.88 14.92
N ILE A 57 -1.59 7.65 15.00
CA ILE A 57 -2.01 7.02 16.25
C ILE A 57 -0.95 6.06 16.71
N TYR A 58 -0.59 6.15 17.99
CA TYR A 58 0.32 5.21 18.66
C TYR A 58 -0.34 4.65 19.91
N ALA A 59 -0.13 3.36 20.16
CA ALA A 59 -0.59 2.71 21.37
C ALA A 59 0.34 1.56 21.76
N THR A 60 0.22 1.09 23.00
CA THR A 60 1.03 -0.01 23.56
C THR A 60 0.14 -1.06 24.22
N LEU A 61 0.34 -2.32 23.88
CA LEU A 61 -0.02 -3.43 24.75
C LEU A 61 1.21 -3.78 25.58
N PRO A 62 1.23 -3.51 26.91
CA PRO A 62 2.40 -3.75 27.75
C PRO A 62 2.74 -5.23 27.86
N SER A 63 4.02 -5.54 27.95
CA SER A 63 4.53 -6.88 28.18
C SER A 63 3.87 -7.54 29.40
N ASN A 64 3.55 -8.81 29.28
CA ASN A 64 3.04 -9.64 30.38
C ASN A 64 4.10 -10.60 30.94
N THR A 65 5.35 -10.51 30.49
CA THR A 65 6.46 -11.35 30.93
C THR A 65 7.60 -10.54 31.54
N LYS A 66 8.44 -11.20 32.36
CA LYS A 66 9.68 -10.62 32.90
C LYS A 66 10.91 -10.91 32.04
N LYS A 67 10.75 -11.68 30.99
CA LYS A 67 11.82 -11.94 30.01
C LYS A 67 12.18 -10.65 29.29
N LYS A 68 13.42 -10.55 28.85
CA LYS A 68 13.80 -9.52 27.90
C LYS A 68 13.32 -9.96 26.52
N VAL A 69 12.27 -9.31 26.02
CA VAL A 69 11.67 -9.59 24.73
C VAL A 69 11.81 -8.34 23.87
N PRO A 70 12.18 -8.45 22.59
CA PRO A 70 12.17 -7.32 21.67
C PRO A 70 10.81 -6.64 21.61
N THR A 71 10.78 -5.31 21.53
CA THR A 71 9.56 -4.55 21.23
C THR A 71 9.28 -4.62 19.75
N ILE A 72 8.09 -5.09 19.37
CA ILE A 72 7.66 -5.20 17.98
C ILE A 72 6.42 -4.35 17.72
N GLY A 73 6.17 -4.03 16.46
CA GLY A 73 5.04 -3.21 16.09
C GLY A 73 4.17 -3.77 14.97
N PHE A 74 2.88 -3.40 15.00
CA PHE A 74 1.94 -3.65 13.90
C PHE A 74 1.38 -2.32 13.42
N ILE A 75 1.29 -2.17 12.11
CA ILE A 75 0.96 -0.91 11.45
C ILE A 75 -0.10 -1.19 10.39
N SER A 76 -1.08 -0.30 10.27
CA SER A 76 -2.10 -0.29 9.23
C SER A 76 -2.51 1.15 8.93
N HIS A 77 -2.96 1.41 7.71
CA HIS A 77 -3.46 2.74 7.37
C HIS A 77 -4.98 2.82 7.51
N TYR A 78 -5.48 4.01 7.73
CA TYR A 78 -6.91 4.20 7.95
C TYR A 78 -7.60 5.03 6.86
N ASP A 79 -6.87 5.59 5.91
CA ASP A 79 -7.46 6.20 4.73
C ASP A 79 -7.94 5.15 3.72
N THR A 80 -8.65 5.59 2.71
CA THR A 80 -9.12 4.75 1.61
C THR A 80 -8.81 5.41 0.28
N ALA A 81 -8.65 4.57 -0.76
CA ALA A 81 -8.31 4.94 -2.11
C ALA A 81 -9.27 5.95 -2.75
N LEU A 82 -8.77 6.63 -3.79
CA LEU A 82 -9.52 7.66 -4.52
C LEU A 82 -10.35 7.11 -5.69
N ASP A 83 -10.11 5.88 -6.11
CA ASP A 83 -10.67 5.30 -7.35
C ASP A 83 -12.19 5.09 -7.27
N ALA A 84 -12.72 4.84 -6.08
CA ALA A 84 -14.15 4.72 -5.82
C ALA A 84 -14.52 5.45 -4.53
N SER A 85 -15.80 5.82 -4.39
CA SER A 85 -16.28 6.51 -3.19
C SER A 85 -16.13 5.63 -1.94
N GLY A 86 -15.57 6.19 -0.87
CA GLY A 86 -15.53 5.63 0.48
C GLY A 86 -16.64 6.14 1.40
N ALA A 87 -17.62 6.88 0.87
CA ALA A 87 -18.70 7.50 1.66
C ALA A 87 -19.96 6.64 1.69
N ASN A 88 -20.55 6.48 2.89
CA ASN A 88 -21.80 5.73 3.09
C ASN A 88 -21.71 4.25 2.66
N ILE A 89 -20.63 3.59 2.95
CA ILE A 89 -20.40 2.18 2.65
C ILE A 89 -21.51 1.33 3.31
N LYS A 90 -22.11 0.44 2.54
CA LYS A 90 -23.15 -0.50 2.99
C LYS A 90 -22.60 -1.93 2.98
N ALA A 91 -21.71 -2.17 3.92
CA ALA A 91 -21.13 -3.50 4.09
C ALA A 91 -22.18 -4.52 4.53
N ARG A 92 -22.14 -5.71 3.92
CA ARG A 92 -23.01 -6.85 4.29
C ARG A 92 -22.26 -8.17 4.22
N VAL A 93 -22.68 -9.13 5.03
CA VAL A 93 -22.08 -10.46 5.09
C VAL A 93 -22.85 -11.42 4.22
N ILE A 94 -22.14 -12.11 3.33
CA ILE A 94 -22.60 -13.29 2.58
C ILE A 94 -22.15 -14.52 3.35
N LYS A 95 -23.07 -15.24 3.95
CA LYS A 95 -22.73 -16.42 4.74
C LYS A 95 -22.53 -17.64 3.84
N ASN A 96 -21.47 -18.43 4.14
CA ASN A 96 -21.16 -19.70 3.49
C ASN A 96 -21.25 -19.59 1.96
N TYR A 97 -20.40 -18.71 1.39
CA TYR A 97 -20.40 -18.41 -0.04
C TYR A 97 -20.35 -19.69 -0.88
N ASP A 98 -21.28 -19.84 -1.82
CA ASP A 98 -21.47 -21.07 -2.57
C ASP A 98 -20.58 -21.21 -3.83
N GLY A 99 -19.83 -20.16 -4.19
CA GLY A 99 -19.01 -20.06 -5.39
C GLY A 99 -19.76 -19.54 -6.62
N GLY A 100 -20.98 -19.01 -6.45
CA GLY A 100 -21.79 -18.40 -7.50
C GLY A 100 -21.63 -16.90 -7.63
N ASP A 101 -22.47 -16.30 -8.46
CA ASP A 101 -22.54 -14.85 -8.63
C ASP A 101 -23.06 -14.16 -7.36
N ILE A 102 -22.43 -13.07 -6.95
CA ILE A 102 -22.89 -12.23 -5.85
C ILE A 102 -23.59 -10.99 -6.43
N GLN A 103 -24.89 -10.88 -6.24
CA GLN A 103 -25.65 -9.71 -6.62
C GLN A 103 -25.34 -8.57 -5.64
N LEU A 104 -24.59 -7.54 -6.08
CA LEU A 104 -24.27 -6.35 -5.25
C LEU A 104 -25.45 -5.39 -5.22
N ASN A 105 -26.02 -5.06 -6.39
CA ASN A 105 -27.24 -4.27 -6.58
C ASN A 105 -27.96 -4.70 -7.87
N PRO A 106 -29.14 -4.17 -8.22
CA PRO A 106 -29.89 -4.62 -9.41
C PRO A 106 -29.13 -4.57 -10.72
N ASN A 107 -28.10 -3.73 -10.83
CA ASN A 107 -27.32 -3.49 -12.05
C ASN A 107 -25.88 -4.02 -11.98
N MET A 108 -25.43 -4.58 -10.83
CA MET A 108 -24.05 -4.97 -10.62
C MET A 108 -23.93 -6.33 -9.94
N VAL A 109 -23.13 -7.18 -10.54
CA VAL A 109 -22.87 -8.55 -10.08
C VAL A 109 -21.37 -8.75 -9.97
N SER A 110 -20.89 -9.24 -8.83
CA SER A 110 -19.54 -9.78 -8.68
C SER A 110 -19.59 -11.26 -9.05
N SER A 111 -18.92 -11.65 -10.13
CA SER A 111 -19.01 -12.99 -10.70
C SER A 111 -17.64 -13.65 -10.76
N PRO A 112 -17.53 -14.94 -10.40
CA PRO A 112 -16.30 -15.71 -10.57
C PRO A 112 -15.79 -15.81 -12.01
N ARG A 113 -16.64 -15.49 -13.00
CA ARG A 113 -16.21 -15.41 -14.40
C ARG A 113 -15.34 -14.19 -14.67
N GLN A 114 -15.55 -13.11 -13.92
CA GLN A 114 -14.78 -11.88 -14.01
C GLN A 114 -13.69 -11.83 -12.93
N PHE A 115 -13.98 -12.37 -11.76
CA PHE A 115 -13.12 -12.38 -10.56
C PHE A 115 -12.96 -13.83 -10.08
N PRO A 116 -12.08 -14.63 -10.73
CA PRO A 116 -11.90 -16.05 -10.43
C PRO A 116 -11.41 -16.33 -9.00
N GLU A 117 -10.75 -15.38 -8.35
CA GLU A 117 -10.30 -15.44 -6.96
C GLU A 117 -11.47 -15.67 -5.97
N LEU A 118 -12.69 -15.26 -6.30
CA LEU A 118 -13.88 -15.59 -5.50
C LEU A 118 -14.05 -17.09 -5.26
N LEU A 119 -13.60 -17.96 -6.18
CA LEU A 119 -13.72 -19.41 -6.04
C LEU A 119 -12.83 -19.98 -4.93
N GLU A 120 -11.78 -19.30 -4.55
CA GLU A 120 -10.87 -19.71 -3.48
C GLU A 120 -11.54 -19.59 -2.11
N HIS A 121 -12.55 -18.72 -1.99
CA HIS A 121 -13.31 -18.45 -0.77
C HIS A 121 -14.64 -19.23 -0.67
N LYS A 122 -14.83 -20.28 -1.49
CA LYS A 122 -16.04 -21.07 -1.42
C LYS A 122 -16.18 -21.77 -0.05
N GLY A 123 -17.33 -21.55 0.59
CA GLY A 123 -17.62 -22.05 1.93
C GLY A 123 -17.28 -21.06 3.04
N GLU A 124 -16.70 -19.93 2.72
CA GLU A 124 -16.37 -18.86 3.67
C GLU A 124 -17.50 -17.82 3.77
N ASP A 125 -17.41 -16.97 4.79
CA ASP A 125 -18.27 -15.82 4.96
C ASP A 125 -17.59 -14.60 4.33
N LEU A 126 -18.21 -13.98 3.33
CA LEU A 126 -17.63 -12.82 2.65
C LEU A 126 -18.31 -11.51 3.09
N ILE A 127 -17.54 -10.48 3.32
CA ILE A 127 -18.06 -9.13 3.51
C ILE A 127 -17.87 -8.38 2.19
N VAL A 128 -18.98 -7.82 1.68
CA VAL A 128 -19.03 -7.10 0.40
C VAL A 128 -19.77 -5.78 0.56
N THR A 129 -19.64 -4.88 -0.43
CA THR A 129 -20.44 -3.64 -0.51
C THR A 129 -21.77 -3.87 -1.27
N ASP A 130 -22.55 -2.80 -1.41
CA ASP A 130 -23.70 -2.77 -2.32
C ASP A 130 -23.33 -2.39 -3.77
N GLY A 131 -22.04 -2.30 -4.10
CA GLY A 131 -21.53 -1.95 -5.42
C GLY A 131 -21.60 -0.46 -5.77
N THR A 132 -21.94 0.41 -4.82
CA THR A 132 -21.94 1.87 -5.03
C THR A 132 -20.69 2.55 -4.50
N THR A 133 -19.89 1.83 -3.71
CA THR A 133 -18.67 2.30 -3.04
C THR A 133 -17.62 1.20 -3.06
N LEU A 134 -16.36 1.53 -2.76
CA LEU A 134 -15.41 0.54 -2.27
C LEU A 134 -15.88 -0.03 -0.92
N LEU A 135 -15.23 -1.09 -0.40
CA LEU A 135 -15.51 -1.64 0.93
C LEU A 135 -14.63 -1.02 2.02
N GLY A 136 -13.39 -0.68 1.69
CA GLY A 136 -12.37 -0.20 2.63
C GLY A 136 -11.78 -1.33 3.46
N ALA A 137 -11.72 -2.56 2.93
CA ALA A 137 -10.93 -3.63 3.52
C ALA A 137 -9.45 -3.26 3.54
N ASP A 138 -9.02 -2.58 2.51
CA ASP A 138 -7.77 -1.86 2.41
C ASP A 138 -7.91 -0.47 3.07
N ASP A 139 -7.34 -0.18 4.29
CA ASP A 139 -6.74 -1.23 5.16
C ASP A 139 -7.43 -1.29 6.54
N LYS A 140 -8.76 -1.05 6.57
CA LYS A 140 -9.54 -1.16 7.82
C LYS A 140 -9.67 -2.60 8.31
N ALA A 141 -9.42 -3.61 7.43
CA ALA A 141 -9.35 -5.00 7.83
C ALA A 141 -8.12 -5.22 8.74
N GLY A 142 -6.95 -4.80 8.30
CA GLY A 142 -5.72 -4.88 9.09
C GLY A 142 -5.84 -4.16 10.44
N ILE A 143 -6.48 -2.96 10.47
CA ILE A 143 -6.77 -2.29 11.75
C ILE A 143 -7.63 -3.18 12.66
N ALA A 144 -8.71 -3.77 12.13
CA ALA A 144 -9.61 -4.60 12.91
C ALA A 144 -8.90 -5.86 13.46
N GLU A 145 -8.03 -6.45 12.67
CA GLU A 145 -7.22 -7.62 13.02
C GLU A 145 -6.20 -7.32 14.11
N ILE A 146 -5.46 -6.21 13.97
CA ILE A 146 -4.52 -5.74 14.99
C ILE A 146 -5.23 -5.51 16.31
N VAL A 147 -6.31 -4.71 16.31
CA VAL A 147 -7.04 -4.38 17.54
C VAL A 147 -7.64 -5.65 18.17
N GLN A 148 -8.18 -6.56 17.36
CA GLN A 148 -8.74 -7.81 17.86
C GLN A 148 -7.66 -8.74 18.46
N ALA A 149 -6.48 -8.81 17.83
CA ALA A 149 -5.34 -9.57 18.35
C ALA A 149 -4.86 -9.00 19.71
N MET A 150 -4.80 -7.69 19.85
CA MET A 150 -4.43 -7.05 21.11
C MET A 150 -5.44 -7.33 22.22
N CYS A 151 -6.74 -7.26 21.90
CA CYS A 151 -7.80 -7.64 22.86
C CYS A 151 -7.67 -9.12 23.28
N PHE A 152 -7.39 -9.99 22.34
CA PHE A 152 -7.20 -11.42 22.62
C PHE A 152 -6.00 -11.65 23.53
N LEU A 153 -4.83 -11.07 23.23
CA LEU A 153 -3.61 -11.22 24.06
C LEU A 153 -3.80 -10.63 25.45
N ARG A 154 -4.47 -9.49 25.60
CA ARG A 154 -4.82 -8.89 26.90
C ARG A 154 -5.65 -9.86 27.75
N ASP A 155 -6.59 -10.56 27.16
CA ASP A 155 -7.52 -11.45 27.87
C ASP A 155 -6.94 -12.85 28.10
N HIS A 156 -5.81 -13.20 27.43
CA HIS A 156 -5.12 -14.49 27.51
C HIS A 156 -3.68 -14.34 28.02
N ASN A 157 -3.57 -13.97 29.32
CA ASN A 157 -2.28 -13.73 29.97
C ASN A 157 -1.34 -14.93 30.00
N GLU A 158 -1.82 -16.14 29.68
CA GLU A 158 -1.01 -17.34 29.52
C GLU A 158 -0.15 -17.33 28.25
N ILE A 159 -0.45 -16.46 27.32
CA ILE A 159 0.35 -16.23 26.11
C ILE A 159 1.36 -15.13 26.42
N GLU A 160 2.60 -15.52 26.67
CA GLU A 160 3.66 -14.55 26.96
C GLU A 160 4.00 -13.72 25.72
N HIS A 161 4.17 -12.41 25.91
CA HIS A 161 4.61 -11.45 24.87
C HIS A 161 5.40 -10.30 25.51
N GLY A 162 6.26 -9.65 24.71
CA GLY A 162 6.92 -8.39 25.05
C GLY A 162 5.98 -7.19 24.91
N ASP A 163 6.55 -5.99 24.97
CA ASP A 163 5.81 -4.78 24.59
C ASP A 163 5.45 -4.84 23.10
N ILE A 164 4.16 -4.63 22.79
CA ILE A 164 3.66 -4.58 21.42
C ILE A 164 3.18 -3.17 21.15
N ARG A 165 3.73 -2.56 20.09
CA ARG A 165 3.35 -1.23 19.65
C ARG A 165 2.35 -1.33 18.51
N ILE A 166 1.41 -0.39 18.47
CA ILE A 166 0.44 -0.23 17.39
C ILE A 166 0.65 1.14 16.78
N GLY A 167 0.70 1.20 15.46
CA GLY A 167 0.74 2.43 14.70
C GLY A 167 -0.38 2.44 13.66
N PHE A 168 -1.20 3.49 13.63
CA PHE A 168 -2.15 3.71 12.55
C PHE A 168 -1.90 5.07 11.92
N ASN A 169 -1.86 5.11 10.59
CA ASN A 169 -1.45 6.29 9.84
C ASN A 169 -2.47 6.71 8.78
N PRO A 170 -2.49 8.03 8.45
CA PRO A 170 -3.25 8.56 7.32
C PRO A 170 -2.48 8.44 6.01
N ASP A 171 -3.16 8.69 4.89
CA ASP A 171 -2.59 9.08 3.61
C ASP A 171 -1.63 8.06 2.95
N GLU A 172 -1.78 6.76 3.27
CA GLU A 172 -1.03 5.69 2.59
C GLU A 172 -1.37 5.67 1.11
N GLU A 173 -2.63 5.73 0.76
CA GLU A 173 -3.19 5.61 -0.57
C GLU A 173 -2.75 6.71 -1.58
N ILE A 174 -2.14 7.74 -1.04
CA ILE A 174 -1.47 8.80 -1.82
C ILE A 174 0.06 8.78 -1.64
N GLY A 175 0.61 7.67 -1.11
CA GLY A 175 2.04 7.44 -0.92
C GLY A 175 2.70 8.30 0.15
N LYS A 176 1.92 8.87 1.07
CA LYS A 176 2.41 9.78 2.12
C LYS A 176 2.34 9.20 3.53
N GLY A 177 1.81 7.99 3.69
CA GLY A 177 1.54 7.37 5.00
C GLY A 177 2.75 7.30 5.93
N ALA A 178 3.90 6.89 5.43
CA ALA A 178 5.11 6.81 6.24
C ALA A 178 5.85 8.15 6.41
N HIS A 179 5.47 9.24 5.72
CA HIS A 179 6.27 10.46 5.65
C HIS A 179 6.55 11.08 7.03
N HIS A 180 5.54 11.19 7.87
CA HIS A 180 5.62 11.77 9.20
C HIS A 180 5.54 10.75 10.33
N PHE A 181 5.49 9.45 9.99
CA PHE A 181 5.52 8.40 11.00
C PHE A 181 6.82 8.47 11.80
N ASP A 182 6.69 8.64 13.10
CA ASP A 182 7.82 8.78 14.02
C ASP A 182 8.31 7.40 14.49
N VAL A 183 9.30 6.86 13.77
CA VAL A 183 9.89 5.54 14.05
C VAL A 183 10.61 5.51 15.39
N GLU A 184 11.26 6.62 15.82
CA GLU A 184 11.95 6.70 17.11
C GLU A 184 10.95 6.64 18.27
N LYS A 185 9.85 7.39 18.18
CA LYS A 185 8.73 7.36 19.14
C LYS A 185 8.01 6.01 19.14
N PHE A 186 7.84 5.41 17.95
CA PHE A 186 7.29 4.06 17.83
C PHE A 186 8.13 3.03 18.58
N GLY A 187 9.46 3.15 18.55
CA GLY A 187 10.39 2.50 19.47
C GLY A 187 10.46 0.98 19.33
N CYS A 188 10.19 0.43 18.15
CA CYS A 188 10.25 -1.00 17.85
C CYS A 188 11.59 -1.40 17.24
N GLU A 189 12.03 -2.62 17.49
CA GLU A 189 13.19 -3.20 16.82
C GLU A 189 12.86 -3.58 15.37
N TRP A 190 11.62 -4.02 15.11
CA TRP A 190 11.01 -4.19 13.79
C TRP A 190 9.49 -4.08 13.87
N GLY A 191 8.84 -3.98 12.73
CA GLY A 191 7.38 -3.94 12.62
C GLY A 191 6.87 -4.79 11.47
N TYR A 192 5.55 -4.81 11.33
CA TYR A 192 4.81 -5.45 10.24
C TYR A 192 3.68 -4.54 9.82
N THR A 193 3.55 -4.23 8.54
CA THR A 193 2.29 -3.72 8.00
C THR A 193 1.32 -4.87 7.79
N ILE A 194 0.07 -4.70 8.19
CA ILE A 194 -1.02 -5.67 7.96
C ILE A 194 -1.90 -5.08 6.87
N ASP A 195 -1.39 -5.09 5.65
CA ASP A 195 -1.89 -4.33 4.51
C ASP A 195 -1.71 -5.13 3.19
N GLY A 196 -1.51 -6.43 3.31
CA GLY A 196 -1.41 -7.35 2.17
C GLY A 196 -2.78 -7.84 1.69
N GLY A 197 -2.77 -8.52 0.56
CA GLY A 197 -3.97 -9.08 -0.07
C GLY A 197 -4.44 -10.37 0.60
N ASP A 198 -4.56 -11.42 -0.20
CA ASP A 198 -5.21 -12.66 0.19
C ASP A 198 -4.37 -13.55 1.10
N LEU A 199 -5.00 -14.63 1.57
CA LEU A 199 -4.47 -15.56 2.57
C LEU A 199 -3.04 -16.02 2.27
N GLY A 200 -2.15 -15.77 3.21
CA GLY A 200 -0.77 -16.25 3.17
C GLY A 200 0.21 -15.34 2.45
N GLU A 201 -0.22 -14.23 1.91
CA GLU A 201 0.70 -13.25 1.30
C GLU A 201 1.69 -12.73 2.33
N LEU A 202 2.95 -12.73 1.96
CA LEU A 202 4.07 -12.19 2.69
C LEU A 202 4.99 -11.47 1.72
N GLU A 203 5.15 -10.20 1.90
CA GLU A 203 5.83 -9.33 0.97
C GLU A 203 6.94 -8.56 1.68
N TYR A 204 8.17 -8.73 1.21
CA TYR A 204 9.34 -8.03 1.73
C TYR A 204 10.26 -7.55 0.59
N GLU A 205 9.71 -7.52 -0.60
CA GLU A 205 10.30 -6.93 -1.81
C GLU A 205 9.27 -6.04 -2.50
N ASN A 206 9.68 -4.90 -2.98
CA ASN A 206 8.85 -3.98 -3.74
C ASN A 206 9.69 -3.31 -4.83
N PHE A 207 9.06 -2.59 -5.75
CA PHE A 207 9.80 -1.81 -6.73
C PHE A 207 10.68 -0.72 -6.09
N ASN A 208 11.83 -0.43 -6.73
CA ASN A 208 12.43 0.90 -6.70
C ASN A 208 11.61 1.79 -7.63
N ALA A 209 11.39 3.03 -7.27
CA ALA A 209 10.45 3.91 -7.96
C ALA A 209 11.00 5.31 -8.19
N ALA A 210 10.83 5.84 -9.41
CA ALA A 210 11.08 7.24 -9.71
C ALA A 210 9.94 7.84 -10.52
N GLY A 211 9.67 9.10 -10.26
CA GLY A 211 8.80 9.95 -11.08
C GLY A 211 9.64 10.80 -12.03
N VAL A 212 9.19 10.93 -13.28
CA VAL A 212 9.88 11.65 -14.35
C VAL A 212 8.93 12.62 -14.99
N LYS A 213 9.37 13.88 -15.13
CA LYS A 213 8.67 14.92 -15.90
C LYS A 213 9.60 15.41 -16.99
N ILE A 214 9.12 15.33 -18.24
CA ILE A 214 9.81 15.86 -19.43
C ILE A 214 9.05 17.09 -19.88
N LEU A 215 9.74 18.21 -20.00
CA LEU A 215 9.23 19.43 -20.56
C LEU A 215 9.93 19.70 -21.90
N ILE A 216 9.17 19.87 -22.97
CA ILE A 216 9.68 20.10 -24.33
C ILE A 216 9.23 21.49 -24.80
N HIS A 217 10.19 22.31 -25.18
CA HIS A 217 9.97 23.64 -25.70
C HIS A 217 9.91 23.66 -27.25
N GLY A 218 8.87 24.25 -27.77
CA GLY A 218 8.67 24.39 -29.19
C GLY A 218 8.70 25.85 -29.66
N VAL A 219 8.69 26.05 -30.99
CA VAL A 219 8.59 27.36 -31.64
C VAL A 219 7.44 27.30 -32.63
N SER A 220 6.36 28.02 -32.33
CA SER A 220 5.21 28.11 -33.21
C SER A 220 5.37 29.26 -34.19
N VAL A 221 5.06 29.03 -35.46
CA VAL A 221 4.96 29.99 -36.51
C VAL A 221 3.82 29.61 -37.46
N HIS A 222 3.38 30.52 -38.31
CA HIS A 222 2.34 30.23 -39.32
C HIS A 222 2.74 29.03 -40.19
N THR A 223 1.87 28.01 -40.27
CA THR A 223 2.16 26.73 -40.93
C THR A 223 2.66 26.83 -42.35
N GLY A 224 2.17 27.79 -43.13
CA GLY A 224 2.61 28.06 -44.49
C GLY A 224 4.06 28.58 -44.61
N TYR A 225 4.66 29.05 -43.51
CA TYR A 225 6.04 29.60 -43.47
C TYR A 225 6.94 28.85 -42.47
N ALA A 226 6.55 27.66 -42.09
CA ALA A 226 7.15 26.88 -40.99
C ALA A 226 8.51 26.27 -41.32
N LYS A 227 8.82 26.06 -42.58
CA LYS A 227 10.06 25.40 -43.01
C LYS A 227 11.31 26.08 -42.45
N GLY A 228 12.10 25.34 -41.70
CA GLY A 228 13.34 25.80 -41.04
C GLY A 228 13.14 26.78 -39.89
N LYS A 229 11.90 26.96 -39.38
CA LYS A 229 11.58 27.88 -38.28
C LYS A 229 10.77 27.22 -37.16
N MET A 230 9.78 26.40 -37.54
CA MET A 230 8.90 25.75 -36.55
C MET A 230 9.61 24.61 -35.88
N VAL A 231 9.49 24.55 -34.54
CA VAL A 231 9.80 23.38 -33.71
C VAL A 231 8.48 23.00 -33.02
N ASN A 232 7.88 21.90 -33.43
CA ASN A 232 6.60 21.48 -32.90
C ASN A 232 6.82 20.54 -31.73
N ALA A 233 6.59 21.01 -30.49
CA ALA A 233 6.79 20.25 -29.26
C ALA A 233 5.94 18.98 -29.20
N SER A 234 4.70 18.99 -29.76
CA SER A 234 3.87 17.77 -29.80
C SER A 234 4.51 16.67 -30.66
N ARG A 235 5.16 17.00 -31.77
CA ARG A 235 5.89 16.01 -32.57
C ARG A 235 7.13 15.49 -31.87
N LEU A 236 7.84 16.37 -31.15
CA LEU A 236 9.01 15.96 -30.35
C LEU A 236 8.62 15.07 -29.17
N ALA A 237 7.46 15.30 -28.57
CA ALA A 237 6.92 14.43 -27.53
C ALA A 237 6.62 13.01 -28.06
N CYS A 238 6.02 12.90 -29.24
CA CYS A 238 5.83 11.60 -29.91
C CYS A 238 7.18 10.91 -30.21
N GLU A 239 8.18 11.66 -30.67
CA GLU A 239 9.52 11.15 -30.96
C GLU A 239 10.21 10.69 -29.67
N PHE A 240 10.11 11.45 -28.58
CA PHE A 240 10.65 11.07 -27.28
C PHE A 240 10.02 9.77 -26.79
N ASN A 241 8.69 9.68 -26.80
CA ASN A 241 7.99 8.47 -26.38
C ASN A 241 8.34 7.25 -27.23
N ALA A 242 8.58 7.43 -28.54
CA ALA A 242 9.00 6.36 -29.41
C ALA A 242 10.43 5.84 -29.16
N MET A 243 11.21 6.52 -28.31
CA MET A 243 12.52 6.04 -27.87
C MET A 243 12.40 5.03 -26.71
N ILE A 244 11.27 5.01 -25.99
CA ILE A 244 11.00 4.08 -24.90
C ILE A 244 10.79 2.67 -25.47
N PRO A 245 11.46 1.62 -24.95
CA PRO A 245 11.27 0.25 -25.42
C PRO A 245 9.81 -0.18 -25.25
N SER A 246 9.22 -0.70 -26.33
CA SER A 246 7.79 -1.07 -26.35
C SER A 246 7.47 -2.36 -25.60
N ASP A 247 8.47 -3.11 -25.23
CA ASP A 247 8.41 -4.35 -24.43
C ASP A 247 8.74 -4.13 -22.96
N GLU A 248 9.03 -2.88 -22.56
CA GLU A 248 9.32 -2.50 -21.17
C GLU A 248 8.27 -1.50 -20.66
N ILE A 249 7.00 -1.81 -20.86
CA ILE A 249 5.83 -1.04 -20.40
C ILE A 249 4.92 -1.92 -19.52
N PRO A 250 4.02 -1.39 -18.70
CA PRO A 250 3.18 -2.20 -17.82
C PRO A 250 2.40 -3.29 -18.54
N GLU A 251 1.91 -2.99 -19.76
CA GLU A 251 1.11 -3.92 -20.56
C GLU A 251 1.89 -5.14 -21.09
N THR A 252 3.22 -5.14 -20.99
CA THR A 252 4.10 -6.19 -21.51
C THR A 252 5.01 -6.82 -20.45
N THR A 253 4.90 -6.40 -19.20
CA THR A 253 5.79 -6.82 -18.10
C THR A 253 5.04 -7.46 -16.95
N GLU A 254 5.65 -8.45 -16.31
CA GLU A 254 5.12 -9.19 -15.17
C GLU A 254 6.21 -9.55 -14.14
N GLY A 255 5.83 -10.05 -12.97
CA GLY A 255 6.75 -10.50 -11.93
C GLY A 255 7.82 -9.46 -11.59
N TYR A 256 9.08 -9.81 -11.72
CA TYR A 256 10.23 -8.94 -11.41
C TYR A 256 10.62 -7.96 -12.54
N GLN A 257 9.94 -8.01 -13.67
CA GLN A 257 10.27 -7.13 -14.80
C GLN A 257 9.92 -5.68 -14.49
N GLY A 258 10.89 -4.80 -14.67
CA GLY A 258 10.71 -3.36 -14.54
C GLY A 258 10.12 -2.73 -15.80
N PHE A 259 9.67 -1.48 -15.69
CA PHE A 259 9.02 -0.78 -16.79
C PHE A 259 9.18 0.74 -16.75
N TYR A 260 8.86 1.37 -17.89
CA TYR A 260 8.56 2.79 -18.04
C TYR A 260 7.06 2.92 -18.32
N HIS A 261 6.34 3.70 -17.54
CA HIS A 261 4.93 3.95 -17.76
C HIS A 261 4.67 5.42 -18.05
N LEU A 262 4.15 5.72 -19.25
CA LEU A 262 3.66 7.05 -19.59
C LEU A 262 2.30 7.26 -18.92
N ILE A 263 2.28 8.06 -17.85
CA ILE A 263 1.04 8.38 -17.10
C ILE A 263 0.19 9.39 -17.85
N GLY A 264 0.85 10.39 -18.46
CA GLY A 264 0.14 11.47 -19.12
C GLY A 264 1.00 12.24 -20.11
N ILE A 265 0.31 12.82 -21.08
CA ILE A 265 0.89 13.74 -22.09
C ILE A 265 -0.04 14.91 -22.32
N GLU A 266 0.48 16.13 -22.13
CA GLU A 266 -0.17 17.36 -22.48
C GLU A 266 0.69 18.07 -23.53
N SER A 267 0.15 18.41 -24.69
CA SER A 267 1.00 18.97 -25.74
C SER A 267 0.31 19.95 -26.64
N ARG A 268 1.09 20.97 -27.05
CA ARG A 268 0.79 21.93 -28.10
C ARG A 268 2.04 22.17 -28.95
N CYS A 269 1.97 23.04 -29.97
CA CYS A 269 3.13 23.35 -30.80
C CYS A 269 4.27 23.99 -29.97
N GLU A 270 3.91 24.85 -29.01
CA GLU A 270 4.84 25.66 -28.21
C GLU A 270 5.44 24.91 -27.06
N GLU A 271 4.70 23.94 -26.48
CA GLU A 271 5.11 23.20 -25.27
C GLU A 271 4.50 21.79 -25.24
N ALA A 272 5.25 20.84 -24.72
CA ALA A 272 4.72 19.54 -24.37
C ALA A 272 5.26 19.10 -23.00
N LYS A 273 4.40 18.43 -22.23
CA LYS A 273 4.71 17.83 -20.93
C LYS A 273 4.39 16.35 -20.99
N LEU A 274 5.37 15.52 -20.63
CA LEU A 274 5.17 14.09 -20.47
C LEU A 274 5.50 13.71 -19.04
N SER A 275 4.65 12.87 -18.44
CA SER A 275 4.85 12.33 -17.10
C SER A 275 5.03 10.83 -17.20
N TYR A 276 6.15 10.33 -16.64
CA TYR A 276 6.43 8.90 -16.54
C TYR A 276 6.67 8.50 -15.12
N ILE A 277 6.46 7.22 -14.85
CA ILE A 277 7.05 6.52 -13.69
C ILE A 277 7.99 5.45 -14.19
N ILE A 278 9.08 5.24 -13.45
CA ILE A 278 10.04 4.15 -13.63
C ILE A 278 9.92 3.21 -12.46
N ARG A 279 9.89 1.91 -12.75
CA ARG A 279 9.82 0.84 -11.75
C ARG A 279 10.81 -0.27 -12.10
N ASP A 280 11.54 -0.77 -11.10
CA ASP A 280 12.33 -1.99 -11.21
C ASP A 280 12.61 -2.55 -9.80
N HIS A 281 12.60 -3.87 -9.62
CA HIS A 281 12.96 -4.50 -8.35
C HIS A 281 14.46 -4.46 -8.09
N ASP A 282 15.26 -4.59 -9.16
CA ASP A 282 16.72 -4.54 -9.07
C ASP A 282 17.21 -3.09 -9.05
N ARG A 283 18.09 -2.77 -8.10
CA ARG A 283 18.62 -1.41 -7.91
C ARG A 283 19.50 -0.96 -9.07
N GLU A 284 20.33 -1.83 -9.62
CA GLU A 284 21.22 -1.49 -10.72
C GLU A 284 20.44 -1.28 -12.02
N HIS A 285 19.47 -2.16 -12.32
CA HIS A 285 18.56 -1.99 -13.44
C HIS A 285 17.71 -0.71 -13.32
N PHE A 286 17.26 -0.38 -12.11
CA PHE A 286 16.54 0.87 -11.85
C PHE A 286 17.38 2.10 -12.19
N GLU A 287 18.65 2.13 -11.76
CA GLU A 287 19.58 3.22 -12.10
C GLU A 287 19.90 3.24 -13.61
N ASP A 288 20.00 2.07 -14.27
CA ASP A 288 20.15 1.99 -15.72
C ASP A 288 18.96 2.58 -16.46
N ARG A 289 17.74 2.32 -15.98
CA ARG A 289 16.52 2.93 -16.55
C ARG A 289 16.51 4.43 -16.42
N LYS A 290 16.94 4.98 -15.30
CA LYS A 290 17.07 6.43 -15.11
C LYS A 290 18.10 7.01 -16.09
N ARG A 291 19.27 6.38 -16.21
CA ARG A 291 20.32 6.78 -17.17
C ARG A 291 19.83 6.71 -18.62
N PHE A 292 18.98 5.75 -18.94
CA PHE A 292 18.39 5.65 -20.27
C PHE A 292 17.53 6.88 -20.60
N ILE A 293 16.65 7.33 -19.69
CA ILE A 293 15.86 8.56 -19.87
C ILE A 293 16.77 9.79 -20.03
N GLU A 294 17.80 9.93 -19.21
CA GLU A 294 18.80 11.01 -19.32
C GLU A 294 19.46 11.03 -20.71
N ASN A 295 19.81 9.84 -21.22
CA ASN A 295 20.40 9.71 -22.56
C ASN A 295 19.38 10.06 -23.67
N CYS A 296 18.09 9.76 -23.52
CA CYS A 296 17.05 10.18 -24.45
C CYS A 296 16.95 11.70 -24.51
N VAL A 297 16.92 12.37 -23.35
CA VAL A 297 16.92 13.83 -23.25
C VAL A 297 18.17 14.44 -23.90
N LYS A 298 19.33 13.87 -23.62
CA LYS A 298 20.59 14.31 -24.23
C LYS A 298 20.55 14.23 -25.77
N LYS A 299 20.14 13.08 -26.33
CA LYS A 299 19.98 12.89 -27.79
C LYS A 299 19.03 13.89 -28.43
N MET A 300 17.90 14.17 -27.76
CA MET A 300 16.95 15.18 -28.26
C MET A 300 17.56 16.56 -28.25
N ASN A 301 18.27 16.96 -27.20
CA ASN A 301 18.95 18.26 -27.11
C ASN A 301 20.11 18.40 -28.13
N GLU A 302 20.84 17.32 -28.40
CA GLU A 302 21.87 17.30 -29.45
C GLU A 302 21.26 17.51 -30.84
N LYS A 303 20.08 16.93 -31.10
CA LYS A 303 19.39 17.01 -32.38
C LYS A 303 18.67 18.33 -32.62
N TYR A 304 18.00 18.89 -31.60
CA TYR A 304 17.09 20.02 -31.72
C TYR A 304 17.59 21.32 -31.08
N GLY A 305 18.72 21.26 -30.39
CA GLY A 305 19.32 22.37 -29.68
C GLY A 305 19.26 22.24 -28.17
N ALA A 306 20.28 22.74 -27.48
CA ALA A 306 20.37 22.71 -26.02
C ALA A 306 19.17 23.42 -25.39
N GLY A 307 18.56 22.80 -24.37
CA GLY A 307 17.41 23.34 -23.65
C GLY A 307 16.05 23.14 -24.36
N THR A 308 16.02 22.40 -25.48
CA THR A 308 14.75 22.03 -26.11
C THR A 308 13.97 21.05 -25.26
N VAL A 309 14.67 20.14 -24.54
CA VAL A 309 14.05 19.17 -23.63
C VAL A 309 14.66 19.33 -22.25
N GLU A 310 13.82 19.53 -21.26
CA GLU A 310 14.17 19.58 -19.84
C GLU A 310 13.69 18.32 -19.11
N LEU A 311 14.50 17.83 -18.16
CA LEU A 311 14.21 16.68 -17.33
C LEU A 311 14.09 17.08 -15.87
N LYS A 312 13.02 16.64 -15.22
CA LYS A 312 12.93 16.55 -13.75
C LYS A 312 12.67 15.10 -13.39
N MET A 313 13.54 14.52 -12.56
CA MET A 313 13.43 13.13 -12.11
C MET A 313 13.71 13.09 -10.63
N ASN A 314 12.82 12.40 -9.87
CA ASN A 314 12.95 12.25 -8.43
C ASN A 314 12.66 10.79 -8.05
N ASP A 315 13.52 10.23 -7.21
CA ASP A 315 13.25 8.94 -6.60
C ASP A 315 12.12 9.09 -5.58
N GLN A 316 11.22 8.09 -5.54
CA GLN A 316 10.04 8.11 -4.68
C GLN A 316 10.22 7.18 -3.49
N TYR A 317 10.64 5.94 -3.75
CA TYR A 317 10.95 4.92 -2.75
C TYR A 317 11.87 3.87 -3.33
N TYR A 318 12.37 2.99 -2.46
CA TYR A 318 13.29 1.91 -2.84
C TYR A 318 12.78 0.56 -2.37
N ASN A 319 13.35 -0.52 -2.93
CA ASN A 319 13.03 -1.88 -2.55
C ASN A 319 13.44 -2.15 -1.09
N MET A 320 12.47 -2.47 -0.24
CA MET A 320 12.70 -2.74 1.19
C MET A 320 13.59 -3.97 1.44
N LYS A 321 13.75 -4.85 0.46
CA LYS A 321 14.64 -6.02 0.56
C LYS A 321 16.03 -5.64 1.04
N GLU A 322 16.58 -4.49 0.61
CA GLU A 322 17.88 -3.99 1.06
C GLU A 322 17.98 -3.84 2.60
N LYS A 323 16.83 -3.60 3.25
CA LYS A 323 16.71 -3.42 4.71
C LYS A 323 16.26 -4.67 5.42
N ILE A 324 15.52 -5.54 4.73
CA ILE A 324 15.03 -6.81 5.29
C ILE A 324 16.11 -7.89 5.25
N ASP A 325 16.91 -7.99 4.19
CA ASP A 325 17.98 -9.01 4.06
C ASP A 325 18.92 -9.10 5.29
N PRO A 326 19.38 -8.00 5.90
CA PRO A 326 20.15 -8.07 7.14
C PRO A 326 19.35 -8.54 8.37
N ASN A 327 18.00 -8.57 8.27
CA ASN A 327 17.07 -8.82 9.35
C ASN A 327 16.11 -10.00 9.05
N MET A 328 16.57 -11.03 8.35
CA MET A 328 15.75 -12.16 7.88
C MET A 328 15.00 -12.90 8.99
N HIS A 329 15.42 -12.78 10.26
CA HIS A 329 14.69 -13.31 11.40
C HIS A 329 13.24 -12.79 11.49
N VAL A 330 13.01 -11.56 11.00
CA VAL A 330 11.66 -10.94 10.93
C VAL A 330 10.74 -11.74 10.00
N ILE A 331 11.27 -12.19 8.87
CA ILE A 331 10.55 -13.04 7.89
C ILE A 331 10.37 -14.46 8.44
N GLU A 332 11.42 -15.05 9.04
CA GLU A 332 11.35 -16.39 9.62
C GLU A 332 10.27 -16.49 10.71
N LEU A 333 10.07 -15.43 11.52
CA LEU A 333 9.00 -15.35 12.50
C LEU A 333 7.62 -15.44 11.86
N VAL A 334 7.38 -14.69 10.77
CA VAL A 334 6.10 -14.72 10.03
C VAL A 334 5.86 -16.10 9.43
N LEU A 335 6.88 -16.69 8.76
CA LEU A 335 6.76 -18.02 8.17
C LEU A 335 6.41 -19.08 9.22
N ARG A 336 7.02 -19.02 10.39
CA ARG A 336 6.69 -19.91 11.53
C ARG A 336 5.28 -19.64 12.07
N ALA A 337 4.87 -18.36 12.16
CA ALA A 337 3.54 -17.98 12.63
C ALA A 337 2.45 -18.47 11.69
N MET A 338 2.64 -18.35 10.36
CA MET A 338 1.74 -18.89 9.34
C MET A 338 1.69 -20.42 9.40
N GLN A 339 2.83 -21.09 9.51
CA GLN A 339 2.87 -22.55 9.66
C GLN A 339 2.05 -23.04 10.85
N GLN A 340 2.15 -22.36 12.00
CA GLN A 340 1.36 -22.70 13.20
C GLN A 340 -0.13 -22.43 13.05
N ALA A 341 -0.52 -21.50 12.16
CA ALA A 341 -1.90 -21.25 11.79
C ALA A 341 -2.40 -22.17 10.65
N ASN A 342 -1.57 -23.13 10.20
CA ASN A 342 -1.83 -24.01 9.04
C ASN A 342 -2.07 -23.21 7.75
N ILE A 343 -1.31 -22.15 7.53
CA ILE A 343 -1.32 -21.31 6.34
C ILE A 343 -0.08 -21.62 5.51
N ALA A 344 -0.26 -21.85 4.21
CA ALA A 344 0.85 -21.92 3.26
C ALA A 344 1.30 -20.50 2.89
N PRO A 345 2.56 -20.11 3.17
CA PRO A 345 3.03 -18.79 2.79
C PRO A 345 3.08 -18.60 1.27
N GLN A 346 2.63 -17.44 0.80
CA GLN A 346 2.74 -16.98 -0.57
C GLN A 346 3.69 -15.77 -0.58
N VAL A 347 4.98 -16.04 -0.76
CA VAL A 347 5.99 -14.98 -0.83
C VAL A 347 6.07 -14.46 -2.25
N GLN A 348 5.74 -13.18 -2.42
CA GLN A 348 5.78 -12.51 -3.72
C GLN A 348 6.25 -11.06 -3.60
N PRO A 349 6.82 -10.47 -4.66
CA PRO A 349 7.20 -9.08 -4.67
C PRO A 349 6.00 -8.18 -4.96
N ILE A 350 5.92 -7.04 -4.28
CA ILE A 350 4.94 -6.00 -4.56
C ILE A 350 5.34 -5.27 -5.85
N ARG A 351 4.42 -5.17 -6.81
CA ARG A 351 4.61 -4.35 -8.03
C ARG A 351 4.18 -2.89 -7.82
N GLY A 352 4.42 -2.35 -6.66
CA GLY A 352 4.09 -1.00 -6.21
C GLY A 352 4.99 -0.56 -5.08
N GLY A 353 4.51 0.35 -4.27
CA GLY A 353 5.09 0.78 -3.00
C GLY A 353 4.16 0.41 -1.85
N THR A 354 4.65 0.53 -0.63
CA THR A 354 3.91 0.35 0.61
C THR A 354 4.57 1.17 1.71
N ASP A 355 3.84 1.49 2.75
CA ASP A 355 4.40 2.15 3.93
C ASP A 355 5.55 1.35 4.54
N GLY A 356 5.45 0.02 4.57
CA GLY A 356 6.51 -0.86 5.06
C GLY A 356 7.85 -0.66 4.36
N ALA A 357 7.83 -0.37 3.06
CA ALA A 357 9.04 -0.05 2.31
C ALA A 357 9.68 1.25 2.82
N GLN A 358 8.89 2.32 2.97
CA GLN A 358 9.39 3.61 3.43
C GLN A 358 9.86 3.54 4.90
N LEU A 359 9.11 2.85 5.77
CA LEU A 359 9.45 2.63 7.18
C LEU A 359 10.76 1.85 7.31
N SER A 360 11.00 0.86 6.45
CA SER A 360 12.24 0.10 6.43
C SER A 360 13.45 1.00 6.16
N PHE A 361 13.34 1.97 5.26
CA PHE A 361 14.38 2.96 5.00
C PHE A 361 14.51 4.03 6.09
N LYS A 362 13.49 4.21 6.94
CA LYS A 362 13.55 5.04 8.14
C LYS A 362 14.18 4.32 9.36
N GLY A 363 14.56 3.05 9.19
CA GLY A 363 15.25 2.27 10.23
C GLY A 363 14.37 1.26 10.96
N LEU A 364 13.14 1.05 10.52
CA LEU A 364 12.22 0.03 11.05
C LEU A 364 12.03 -1.07 10.01
N PRO A 365 12.76 -2.21 10.03
CA PRO A 365 12.48 -3.34 9.14
C PRO A 365 11.00 -3.73 9.24
N CYS A 366 10.24 -3.60 8.14
CA CYS A 366 8.77 -3.67 8.17
C CYS A 366 8.22 -4.35 6.91
N PRO A 367 8.22 -5.70 6.86
CA PRO A 367 7.57 -6.44 5.79
C PRO A 367 6.04 -6.35 5.88
N ASN A 368 5.36 -6.65 4.77
CA ASN A 368 3.92 -6.62 4.65
C ASN A 368 3.32 -8.03 4.78
N ILE A 369 2.22 -8.16 5.52
CA ILE A 369 1.49 -9.40 5.77
C ILE A 369 0.04 -9.21 5.29
N PHE A 370 -0.59 -10.27 4.80
CA PHE A 370 -1.96 -10.28 4.33
C PHE A 370 -2.97 -9.76 5.38
N ALA A 371 -3.98 -9.06 4.89
CA ALA A 371 -5.17 -8.64 5.64
C ALA A 371 -6.47 -9.27 5.07
N GLY A 372 -6.38 -10.06 4.01
CA GLY A 372 -7.48 -10.84 3.45
C GLY A 372 -8.45 -10.08 2.56
N GLY A 373 -8.18 -8.84 2.23
CA GLY A 373 -8.95 -8.09 1.25
C GLY A 373 -8.58 -8.47 -0.18
N VAL A 374 -9.56 -8.38 -1.08
CA VAL A 374 -9.41 -8.74 -2.50
C VAL A 374 -10.17 -7.74 -3.36
N ASN A 375 -9.69 -7.49 -4.58
CA ASN A 375 -10.28 -6.54 -5.54
C ASN A 375 -10.37 -5.11 -5.00
N PHE A 376 -9.29 -4.65 -4.39
CA PHE A 376 -9.15 -3.34 -3.77
C PHE A 376 -9.52 -2.17 -4.70
N HIS A 377 -9.72 -1.00 -4.10
CA HIS A 377 -9.95 0.30 -4.76
C HIS A 377 -11.22 0.39 -5.59
N GLY A 378 -12.15 -0.58 -5.46
CA GLY A 378 -13.34 -0.60 -6.29
C GLY A 378 -14.58 -1.22 -5.65
N PRO A 379 -15.72 -1.18 -6.36
CA PRO A 379 -17.00 -1.67 -5.84
C PRO A 379 -17.10 -3.21 -5.81
N TYR A 380 -16.12 -3.93 -6.32
CA TYR A 380 -16.02 -5.38 -6.27
C TYR A 380 -15.15 -5.88 -5.12
N GLU A 381 -14.64 -4.97 -4.32
CA GLU A 381 -13.84 -5.27 -3.15
C GLU A 381 -14.62 -6.15 -2.16
N PHE A 382 -13.94 -7.14 -1.63
CA PHE A 382 -14.49 -8.02 -0.59
C PHE A 382 -13.38 -8.47 0.37
N VAL A 383 -13.78 -8.98 1.54
CA VAL A 383 -12.87 -9.62 2.48
C VAL A 383 -13.52 -10.88 3.05
N SER A 384 -12.73 -11.95 3.23
CA SER A 384 -13.19 -13.16 3.90
C SER A 384 -13.04 -13.03 5.41
N VAL A 385 -14.12 -13.34 6.14
CA VAL A 385 -14.10 -13.38 7.61
C VAL A 385 -13.07 -14.38 8.13
N GLN A 386 -12.99 -15.55 7.51
CA GLN A 386 -12.06 -16.61 7.93
C GLN A 386 -10.61 -16.22 7.65
N VAL A 387 -10.34 -15.45 6.60
CA VAL A 387 -9.00 -14.93 6.33
C VAL A 387 -8.63 -13.85 7.35
N MET A 388 -9.54 -12.93 7.71
CA MET A 388 -9.32 -11.96 8.79
C MET A 388 -9.00 -12.66 10.14
N GLU A 389 -9.74 -13.73 10.49
CA GLU A 389 -9.47 -14.51 11.70
C GLU A 389 -8.09 -15.18 11.65
N LYS A 390 -7.64 -15.61 10.49
CA LYS A 390 -6.30 -16.17 10.28
C LYS A 390 -5.20 -15.11 10.35
N ALA A 391 -5.41 -13.92 9.80
CA ALA A 391 -4.48 -12.80 9.94
C ALA A 391 -4.31 -12.41 11.42
N MET A 392 -5.41 -12.27 12.15
CA MET A 392 -5.37 -12.09 13.61
C MET A 392 -4.57 -13.20 14.31
N GLN A 393 -4.76 -14.46 13.92
CA GLN A 393 -4.03 -15.59 14.52
C GLN A 393 -2.53 -15.52 14.22
N VAL A 394 -2.15 -15.07 13.02
CA VAL A 394 -0.73 -14.86 12.65
C VAL A 394 -0.11 -13.77 13.51
N ILE A 395 -0.80 -12.65 13.73
CA ILE A 395 -0.36 -11.57 14.63
C ILE A 395 -0.10 -12.11 16.03
N ILE A 396 -1.04 -12.88 16.59
CA ILE A 396 -0.91 -13.50 17.92
C ILE A 396 0.31 -14.45 17.96
N ASN A 397 0.47 -15.27 16.93
CA ASN A 397 1.59 -16.22 16.85
C ASN A 397 2.94 -15.50 16.76
N ILE A 398 3.03 -14.38 16.00
CA ILE A 398 4.24 -13.55 15.93
C ILE A 398 4.61 -13.03 17.33
N CYS A 399 3.64 -12.46 18.05
CA CYS A 399 3.85 -11.94 19.40
C CYS A 399 4.39 -13.03 20.35
N ARG A 400 3.77 -14.22 20.34
CA ARG A 400 4.19 -15.35 21.17
C ARG A 400 5.57 -15.88 20.77
N LEU A 401 5.82 -16.06 19.47
CA LEU A 401 7.11 -16.54 18.97
C LEU A 401 8.24 -15.55 19.26
N THR A 402 7.95 -14.24 19.25
CA THR A 402 8.93 -13.21 19.64
C THR A 402 9.33 -13.36 21.11
N ALA A 403 8.41 -13.75 22.01
CA ALA A 403 8.74 -14.02 23.40
C ALA A 403 9.53 -15.33 23.62
N GLU A 404 9.51 -16.21 22.64
CA GLU A 404 10.33 -17.44 22.62
C GLU A 404 11.71 -17.20 21.97
N PHE A 405 11.92 -16.03 21.36
CA PHE A 405 13.17 -15.66 20.72
C PHE A 405 14.22 -15.44 21.80
N ASN A 406 15.12 -16.40 21.96
CA ASN A 406 16.29 -16.27 22.83
C ASN A 406 17.42 -15.66 22.01
N ASP A 407 18.04 -14.62 22.53
CA ASP A 407 19.27 -13.99 22.02
C ASP A 407 20.39 -14.99 21.71
#